data_cf63bcd29e6dbdaaed41bdf74af1edc6
#
_entry.id   cf63bcd29e6dbdaaed41bdf74af1edc6
#
_cell.length_a   1.000
_cell.length_b   1.000
_cell.length_c   1.000
_cell.angle_alpha   90.00
_cell.angle_beta   90.00
_cell.angle_gamma   90.00
#
_symmetry.space_group_name_H-M   'P 1'
#
loop_
_entity.id
_entity.type
_entity.pdbx_description
1 polymer ?
#
loop_
_entity_poly.entity_id
_entity_poly.type
_entity_poly.pdbx_seq_one_letter_code
_entity_poly.pdbx_strand_id
1 'polypeptide(L)'
;MVTAVGLPVRCGSKLYNCAAVIHKGELLGLIPKTHLPNYGEFYEKRWFEPAPEDEYFCLTLCGQTTYLGRNQLFQCDELPELVIGVEICEDLGAPAPPSVTLAAHGATLILNLSASDEVVGKDGYRRQLVTGQSARLLCGYVYADAGDGESSTDLVFGGHNLIAEN
;
A
#
# COMPACT_ATOMS: atom_id res chain seq x y z
N MET A 1 2.25 -5.13 18.02
CA MET A 1 1.34 -5.07 16.86
C MET A 1 1.88 -4.01 15.90
N VAL A 2 2.02 -4.33 14.63
CA VAL A 2 2.30 -3.38 13.55
C VAL A 2 0.96 -2.94 12.95
N THR A 3 0.83 -1.67 12.63
CA THR A 3 -0.37 -1.10 12.03
C THR A 3 0.02 -0.33 10.78
N ALA A 4 -0.67 -0.53 9.67
CA ALA A 4 -0.53 0.26 8.45
C ALA A 4 -1.85 1.00 8.18
N VAL A 5 -1.78 2.32 7.99
CA VAL A 5 -2.97 3.16 7.74
C VAL A 5 -2.74 4.11 6.57
N GLY A 6 -3.77 4.31 5.76
CA GLY A 6 -3.76 5.25 4.66
C GLY A 6 -3.96 6.69 5.13
N LEU A 7 -3.17 7.64 4.60
CA LEU A 7 -3.34 9.07 4.86
C LEU A 7 -2.72 9.92 3.74
N PRO A 8 -3.26 11.13 3.48
CA PRO A 8 -2.59 12.10 2.64
C PRO A 8 -1.43 12.77 3.39
N VAL A 9 -0.25 12.83 2.75
CA VAL A 9 0.94 13.47 3.33
C VAL A 9 1.44 14.58 2.42
N ARG A 10 1.58 15.78 2.97
CA ARG A 10 2.22 16.90 2.28
C ARG A 10 3.73 16.85 2.48
N CYS A 11 4.47 16.91 1.38
CA CYS A 11 5.91 17.09 1.39
C CYS A 11 6.27 18.25 0.44
N GLY A 12 6.73 19.38 0.99
CA GLY A 12 6.91 20.61 0.24
C GLY A 12 5.59 21.11 -0.35
N SER A 13 5.55 21.34 -1.66
CA SER A 13 4.36 21.75 -2.40
C SER A 13 3.51 20.59 -2.92
N LYS A 14 3.94 19.35 -2.72
CA LYS A 14 3.31 18.14 -3.26
C LYS A 14 2.50 17.42 -2.18
N LEU A 15 1.46 16.71 -2.62
CA LEU A 15 0.64 15.84 -1.79
C LEU A 15 0.78 14.40 -2.28
N TYR A 16 0.98 13.48 -1.36
CA TYR A 16 1.13 12.05 -1.63
C TYR A 16 0.03 11.24 -0.93
N ASN A 17 -0.50 10.24 -1.61
CA ASN A 17 -1.32 9.20 -1.00
C ASN A 17 -0.36 8.18 -0.39
N CYS A 18 -0.32 8.09 0.93
CA CYS A 18 0.67 7.30 1.65
C CYS A 18 0.04 6.24 2.55
N ALA A 19 0.80 5.17 2.78
CA ALA A 19 0.61 4.29 3.91
C ALA A 19 1.62 4.66 5.01
N ALA A 20 1.15 4.89 6.24
CA ALA A 20 1.99 5.02 7.41
C ALA A 20 2.12 3.68 8.11
N VAL A 21 3.35 3.24 8.36
CA VAL A 21 3.65 2.05 9.15
C VAL A 21 4.00 2.45 10.57
N ILE A 22 3.27 1.91 11.53
CA ILE A 22 3.33 2.31 12.93
C ILE A 22 3.55 1.08 13.82
N HIS A 23 4.46 1.16 14.77
CA HIS A 23 4.68 0.15 15.79
C HIS A 23 4.83 0.80 17.18
N LYS A 24 4.02 0.35 18.15
CA LYS A 24 4.06 0.85 19.56
C LYS A 24 4.05 2.39 19.68
N GLY A 25 3.34 3.08 18.78
CA GLY A 25 3.25 4.53 18.76
C GLY A 25 4.38 5.23 17.99
N GLU A 26 5.34 4.50 17.46
CA GLU A 26 6.41 5.02 16.61
C GLU A 26 6.01 4.93 15.13
N LEU A 27 6.23 6.02 14.41
CA LEU A 27 6.04 6.11 12.96
C LEU A 27 7.31 5.64 12.26
N LEU A 28 7.28 4.39 11.78
CA LEU A 28 8.46 3.74 11.19
C LEU A 28 8.77 4.26 9.79
N GLY A 29 7.74 4.59 9.00
CA GLY A 29 7.92 5.07 7.64
C GLY A 29 6.60 5.46 6.97
N LEU A 30 6.73 6.21 5.87
CA LEU A 30 5.63 6.63 5.00
C LEU A 30 5.90 6.13 3.59
N ILE A 31 5.02 5.28 3.08
CA ILE A 31 5.14 4.68 1.75
C ILE A 31 4.15 5.37 0.82
N PRO A 32 4.60 6.21 -0.13
CA PRO A 32 3.73 6.84 -1.10
C PRO A 32 3.32 5.85 -2.20
N LYS A 33 2.07 5.96 -2.64
CA LYS A 33 1.53 5.19 -3.75
C LYS A 33 2.30 5.46 -5.04
N THR A 34 2.68 4.41 -5.74
CA THR A 34 3.48 4.49 -6.96
C THR A 34 2.61 4.70 -8.19
N HIS A 35 1.55 3.92 -8.33
CA HIS A 35 0.65 3.96 -9.49
C HIS A 35 -0.68 4.61 -9.10
N LEU A 36 -0.91 5.81 -9.63
CA LEU A 36 -2.14 6.57 -9.39
C LEU A 36 -3.15 6.29 -10.50
N PRO A 37 -4.31 5.66 -10.19
CA PRO A 37 -5.35 5.46 -11.19
C PRO A 37 -5.93 6.81 -11.62
N ASN A 38 -6.09 6.98 -12.94
CA ASN A 38 -6.63 8.20 -13.53
C ASN A 38 -7.45 7.85 -14.78
N TYR A 39 -8.39 6.95 -14.61
CA TYR A 39 -9.28 6.42 -15.65
C TYR A 39 -10.64 6.05 -15.02
N GLY A 40 -11.68 6.01 -15.85
CA GLY A 40 -13.05 5.74 -15.37
C GLY A 40 -13.46 6.74 -14.29
N GLU A 41 -13.86 6.19 -13.16
CA GLU A 41 -14.26 6.93 -11.95
C GLU A 41 -13.07 7.41 -11.09
N PHE A 42 -11.85 6.98 -11.40
CA PHE A 42 -10.64 7.34 -10.66
C PHE A 42 -9.95 8.56 -11.24
N TYR A 43 -9.58 9.51 -10.39
CA TYR A 43 -8.89 10.76 -10.76
C TYR A 43 -7.86 11.18 -9.71
N GLU A 44 -7.10 10.23 -9.17
CA GLU A 44 -6.12 10.48 -8.10
C GLU A 44 -5.02 11.47 -8.50
N LYS A 45 -4.61 11.48 -9.78
CA LYS A 45 -3.61 12.44 -10.30
C LYS A 45 -4.04 13.90 -10.22
N ARG A 46 -5.30 14.17 -9.96
CA ARG A 46 -5.81 15.52 -9.70
C ARG A 46 -5.30 16.09 -8.37
N TRP A 47 -5.02 15.22 -7.41
CA TRP A 47 -4.70 15.58 -6.03
C TRP A 47 -3.31 15.15 -5.61
N PHE A 48 -2.85 14.00 -6.08
CA PHE A 48 -1.65 13.33 -5.60
C PHE A 48 -0.58 13.24 -6.68
N GLU A 49 0.67 13.31 -6.22
CA GLU A 49 1.84 12.97 -7.01
C GLU A 49 2.20 11.49 -6.82
N PRO A 50 2.71 10.81 -7.85
CA PRO A 50 3.24 9.45 -7.71
C PRO A 50 4.47 9.44 -6.80
N ALA A 51 4.76 8.29 -6.22
CA ALA A 51 5.98 8.10 -5.45
C ALA A 51 7.23 8.48 -6.25
N PRO A 52 8.15 9.25 -5.66
CA PRO A 52 9.43 9.54 -6.29
C PRO A 52 10.24 8.26 -6.51
N GLU A 53 10.98 8.17 -7.62
CA GLU A 53 11.62 6.92 -8.00
C GLU A 53 12.74 6.51 -7.06
N ASP A 54 13.71 7.38 -6.81
CA ASP A 54 14.90 7.07 -6.04
C ASP A 54 15.19 8.12 -4.96
N GLU A 55 14.15 8.80 -4.47
CA GLU A 55 14.27 9.84 -3.47
C GLU A 55 13.55 9.46 -2.17
N TYR A 56 14.19 9.78 -1.05
CA TYR A 56 13.60 9.70 0.26
C TYR A 56 13.56 11.10 0.87
N PHE A 57 12.39 11.50 1.33
CA PHE A 57 12.21 12.77 2.02
C PHE A 57 12.14 12.54 3.52
N CYS A 58 13.05 13.21 4.24
CA CYS A 58 12.98 13.27 5.70
C CYS A 58 11.97 14.37 6.09
N LEU A 59 10.99 14.01 6.89
CA LEU A 59 9.96 14.96 7.35
C LEU A 59 9.55 14.68 8.79
N THR A 60 8.91 15.67 9.42
CA THR A 60 8.36 15.55 10.76
C THR A 60 6.84 15.46 10.68
N LEU A 61 6.27 14.38 11.21
CA LEU A 61 4.84 14.16 11.31
C LEU A 61 4.50 13.72 12.74
N CYS A 62 3.47 14.32 13.34
CA CYS A 62 3.07 14.05 14.73
C CYS A 62 4.22 14.17 15.75
N GLY A 63 5.16 15.09 15.53
CA GLY A 63 6.33 15.28 16.39
C GLY A 63 7.44 14.24 16.24
N GLN A 64 7.33 13.34 15.28
CA GLN A 64 8.31 12.30 14.99
C GLN A 64 8.97 12.54 13.64
N THR A 65 10.26 12.29 13.55
CA THR A 65 11.01 12.34 12.30
C THR A 65 10.93 10.99 11.61
N THR A 66 10.54 10.99 10.35
CA THR A 66 10.38 9.77 9.55
C THR A 66 10.77 10.02 8.09
N TYR A 67 10.83 8.95 7.31
CA TYR A 67 11.12 9.00 5.89
C TYR A 67 9.88 8.71 5.05
N LEU A 68 9.68 9.51 4.00
CA LEU A 68 8.72 9.25 2.94
C LEU A 68 9.50 8.78 1.71
N GLY A 69 9.18 7.60 1.21
CA GLY A 69 9.78 7.01 0.03
C GLY A 69 9.26 5.60 -0.23
N ARG A 70 9.31 5.18 -1.48
CA ARG A 70 8.96 3.81 -1.87
C ARG A 70 10.10 2.84 -1.49
N ASN A 71 9.82 1.54 -1.56
CA ASN A 71 10.81 0.47 -1.34
C ASN A 71 11.38 0.41 0.10
N GLN A 72 10.61 0.87 1.10
CA GLN A 72 10.98 0.66 2.49
C GLN A 72 10.57 -0.74 2.94
N LEU A 73 11.46 -1.39 3.69
CA LEU A 73 11.23 -2.69 4.32
C LEU A 73 11.29 -2.54 5.84
N PHE A 74 10.38 -3.23 6.52
CA PHE A 74 10.27 -3.21 7.98
C PHE A 74 10.51 -4.61 8.52
N GLN A 75 11.70 -4.83 9.05
CA GLN A 75 12.09 -6.11 9.63
C GLN A 75 11.70 -6.19 11.10
N CYS A 76 11.22 -7.34 11.54
CA CYS A 76 10.95 -7.61 12.94
C CYS A 76 12.22 -8.10 13.65
N ASP A 77 12.65 -7.39 14.69
CA ASP A 77 13.88 -7.75 15.44
C ASP A 77 13.71 -9.09 16.17
N GLU A 78 12.52 -9.40 16.67
CA GLU A 78 12.21 -10.64 17.40
C GLU A 78 12.00 -11.84 16.47
N LEU A 79 11.68 -11.59 15.20
CA LEU A 79 11.44 -12.60 14.15
C LEU A 79 12.06 -12.10 12.84
N PRO A 80 13.38 -12.26 12.65
CA PRO A 80 14.10 -11.68 11.51
C PRO A 80 13.59 -12.13 10.14
N GLU A 81 12.91 -13.28 10.07
CA GLU A 81 12.26 -13.79 8.85
C GLU A 81 11.02 -12.99 8.47
N LEU A 82 10.43 -12.23 9.38
CA LEU A 82 9.31 -11.35 9.10
C LEU A 82 9.81 -10.00 8.62
N VAL A 83 9.78 -9.82 7.31
CA VAL A 83 10.11 -8.56 6.64
C VAL A 83 8.89 -8.07 5.89
N ILE A 84 8.36 -6.93 6.30
CA ILE A 84 7.13 -6.36 5.78
C ILE A 84 7.44 -5.34 4.69
N GLY A 85 6.82 -5.48 3.53
CA GLY A 85 6.72 -4.49 2.49
C GLY A 85 5.29 -3.96 2.37
N VAL A 86 5.13 -2.73 1.85
CA VAL A 86 3.80 -2.11 1.70
C VAL A 86 3.65 -1.53 0.31
N GLU A 87 2.48 -1.75 -0.30
CA GLU A 87 2.03 -1.11 -1.53
C GLU A 87 0.55 -0.69 -1.40
N ILE A 88 0.05 0.13 -2.31
CA ILE A 88 -1.29 0.73 -2.16
C ILE A 88 -2.15 0.47 -3.39
N CYS A 89 -3.23 -0.30 -3.20
CA CYS A 89 -4.35 -0.47 -4.13
C CYS A 89 -3.91 -0.77 -5.58
N GLU A 90 -3.98 0.23 -6.47
CA GLU A 90 -3.62 0.14 -7.90
C GLU A 90 -2.20 -0.35 -8.15
N ASP A 91 -1.31 -0.21 -7.18
CA ASP A 91 0.06 -0.72 -7.27
C ASP A 91 0.09 -2.21 -7.62
N LEU A 92 -0.83 -3.00 -7.03
CA LEU A 92 -0.96 -4.44 -7.32
C LEU A 92 -1.39 -4.72 -8.78
N GLY A 93 -2.24 -3.87 -9.34
CA GLY A 93 -2.75 -4.01 -10.71
C GLY A 93 -1.77 -3.57 -11.80
N ALA A 94 -0.70 -2.91 -11.43
CA ALA A 94 0.29 -2.40 -12.38
C ALA A 94 1.11 -3.53 -13.04
N PRO A 95 1.63 -3.34 -14.26
CA PRO A 95 2.50 -4.32 -14.90
C PRO A 95 3.76 -4.67 -14.11
N ALA A 96 4.27 -3.73 -13.31
CA ALA A 96 5.40 -3.90 -12.42
C ALA A 96 5.03 -3.40 -11.00
N PRO A 97 4.31 -4.20 -10.20
CA PRO A 97 3.95 -3.82 -8.84
C PRO A 97 5.18 -3.57 -7.97
N PRO A 98 5.15 -2.59 -7.05
CA PRO A 98 6.24 -2.35 -6.09
C PRO A 98 6.63 -3.60 -5.29
N SER A 99 5.66 -4.46 -4.98
CA SER A 99 5.88 -5.73 -4.26
C SER A 99 6.90 -6.64 -4.93
N VAL A 100 7.08 -6.57 -6.26
CA VAL A 100 8.13 -7.31 -6.98
C VAL A 100 9.52 -6.88 -6.50
N THR A 101 9.76 -5.58 -6.42
CA THR A 101 11.02 -5.02 -5.91
C THR A 101 11.19 -5.31 -4.42
N LEU A 102 10.13 -5.16 -3.63
CA LEU A 102 10.15 -5.42 -2.19
C LEU A 102 10.50 -6.89 -1.89
N ALA A 103 9.88 -7.85 -2.59
CA ALA A 103 10.18 -9.27 -2.45
C ALA A 103 11.60 -9.61 -2.89
N ALA A 104 12.07 -9.04 -4.01
CA ALA A 104 13.44 -9.22 -4.48
C ALA A 104 14.49 -8.72 -3.47
N HIS A 105 14.13 -7.79 -2.58
CA HIS A 105 14.97 -7.28 -1.50
C HIS A 105 14.66 -7.89 -0.13
N GLY A 106 13.88 -8.96 -0.08
CA GLY A 106 13.71 -9.78 1.11
C GLY A 106 12.39 -9.61 1.87
N ALA A 107 11.40 -8.89 1.32
CA ALA A 107 10.07 -8.90 1.92
C ALA A 107 9.50 -10.32 1.92
N THR A 108 8.95 -10.75 3.06
CA THR A 108 8.26 -12.03 3.23
C THR A 108 6.76 -11.86 3.44
N LEU A 109 6.33 -10.64 3.73
CA LEU A 109 4.93 -10.26 3.89
C LEU A 109 4.68 -8.93 3.18
N ILE A 110 3.68 -8.89 2.30
CA ILE A 110 3.23 -7.67 1.64
C ILE A 110 1.88 -7.24 2.21
N LEU A 111 1.79 -5.97 2.59
CA LEU A 111 0.53 -5.33 2.97
C LEU A 111 0.07 -4.43 1.83
N ASN A 112 -1.18 -4.58 1.41
CA ASN A 112 -1.81 -3.70 0.43
C ASN A 112 -3.04 -3.03 1.06
N LEU A 113 -3.01 -1.70 1.13
CA LEU A 113 -4.11 -0.88 1.59
C LEU A 113 -4.91 -0.42 0.38
N SER A 114 -6.18 -0.80 0.31
CA SER A 114 -7.00 -0.62 -0.88
C SER A 114 -8.32 0.07 -0.59
N ALA A 115 -8.82 0.77 -1.58
CA ALA A 115 -10.20 1.23 -1.67
C ALA A 115 -10.70 0.86 -3.07
N SER A 116 -11.00 -0.42 -3.24
CA SER A 116 -11.42 -1.00 -4.51
C SER A 116 -12.93 -0.95 -4.63
N ASP A 117 -13.39 -0.34 -5.72
CA ASP A 117 -14.81 -0.27 -6.04
C ASP A 117 -15.44 -1.65 -6.25
N GLU A 118 -16.70 -1.77 -5.90
CA GLU A 118 -17.46 -2.99 -6.11
C GLU A 118 -18.14 -2.98 -7.47
N VAL A 119 -17.72 -3.89 -8.33
CA VAL A 119 -18.26 -4.13 -9.65
C VAL A 119 -18.51 -5.62 -9.82
N VAL A 120 -19.53 -6.00 -10.56
CA VAL A 120 -19.89 -7.41 -10.82
C VAL A 120 -18.68 -8.20 -11.32
N GLY A 121 -18.32 -9.27 -10.59
CA GLY A 121 -17.20 -10.15 -10.92
C GLY A 121 -15.81 -9.65 -10.50
N LYS A 122 -15.69 -8.48 -9.91
CA LYS A 122 -14.38 -7.93 -9.48
C LYS A 122 -13.81 -8.66 -8.28
N ASP A 123 -14.63 -9.28 -7.46
CA ASP A 123 -14.22 -10.15 -6.36
C ASP A 123 -13.32 -11.31 -6.84
N GLY A 124 -13.71 -11.98 -7.91
CA GLY A 124 -12.91 -13.03 -8.55
C GLY A 124 -11.58 -12.50 -9.09
N TYR A 125 -11.60 -11.34 -9.73
CA TYR A 125 -10.40 -10.67 -10.23
C TYR A 125 -9.44 -10.27 -9.09
N ARG A 126 -9.94 -9.63 -8.02
CA ARG A 126 -9.12 -9.30 -6.83
C ARG A 126 -8.47 -10.55 -6.24
N ARG A 127 -9.24 -11.63 -6.07
CA ARG A 127 -8.71 -12.90 -5.56
C ARG A 127 -7.58 -13.44 -6.42
N GLN A 128 -7.76 -13.46 -7.75
CA GLN A 128 -6.72 -13.91 -8.68
C GLN A 128 -5.45 -13.07 -8.60
N LEU A 129 -5.58 -11.73 -8.51
CA LEU A 129 -4.44 -10.84 -8.37
C LEU A 129 -3.67 -11.12 -7.06
N VAL A 130 -4.37 -11.16 -5.93
CA VAL A 130 -3.76 -11.33 -4.61
C VAL A 130 -3.09 -12.70 -4.49
N THR A 131 -3.79 -13.78 -4.86
CA THR A 131 -3.24 -15.13 -4.79
C THR A 131 -2.10 -15.34 -5.79
N GLY A 132 -2.25 -14.82 -7.01
CA GLY A 132 -1.20 -14.89 -8.03
C GLY A 132 0.05 -14.12 -7.65
N GLN A 133 -0.11 -12.97 -6.98
CA GLN A 133 1.03 -12.17 -6.50
C GLN A 133 1.74 -12.87 -5.34
N SER A 134 1.00 -13.39 -4.35
CA SER A 134 1.54 -14.17 -3.26
C SER A 134 2.36 -15.36 -3.79
N ALA A 135 1.78 -16.17 -4.68
CA ALA A 135 2.43 -17.32 -5.29
C ALA A 135 3.70 -16.95 -6.06
N ARG A 136 3.64 -15.91 -6.89
CA ARG A 136 4.77 -15.48 -7.72
C ARG A 136 5.94 -14.95 -6.89
N LEU A 137 5.65 -14.27 -5.79
CA LEU A 137 6.67 -13.63 -4.94
C LEU A 137 7.14 -14.52 -3.80
N LEU A 138 6.46 -15.65 -3.54
CA LEU A 138 6.69 -16.52 -2.37
C LEU A 138 6.60 -15.73 -1.05
N CYS A 139 5.65 -14.81 -0.98
CA CYS A 139 5.39 -13.95 0.17
C CYS A 139 3.96 -14.13 0.66
N GLY A 140 3.74 -14.03 1.97
CA GLY A 140 2.40 -13.76 2.48
C GLY A 140 1.88 -12.44 1.89
N TYR A 141 0.60 -12.37 1.53
CA TYR A 141 0.00 -11.15 0.99
C TYR A 141 -1.30 -10.82 1.74
N VAL A 142 -1.36 -9.66 2.35
CA VAL A 142 -2.54 -9.14 3.07
C VAL A 142 -3.10 -7.97 2.28
N TYR A 143 -4.31 -8.13 1.79
CA TYR A 143 -5.07 -7.11 1.09
C TYR A 143 -6.22 -6.64 1.97
N ALA A 144 -6.18 -5.38 2.39
CA ALA A 144 -7.20 -4.75 3.21
C ALA A 144 -7.97 -3.73 2.38
N ASP A 145 -9.26 -3.94 2.20
CA ASP A 145 -10.12 -3.12 1.34
C ASP A 145 -11.09 -2.28 2.17
N ALA A 146 -11.34 -1.06 1.72
CA ALA A 146 -12.39 -0.20 2.24
C ALA A 146 -13.77 -0.87 2.06
N GLY A 147 -14.66 -0.67 3.00
CA GLY A 147 -15.97 -1.32 3.01
C GLY A 147 -17.09 -0.40 3.48
N ASP A 148 -18.05 -0.99 4.17
CA ASP A 148 -19.20 -0.27 4.70
C ASP A 148 -18.79 0.87 5.63
N GLY A 149 -19.41 2.02 5.45
CA GLY A 149 -19.08 3.26 6.17
C GLY A 149 -18.00 4.13 5.52
N GLU A 150 -17.24 3.60 4.59
CA GLU A 150 -16.38 4.40 3.72
C GLU A 150 -17.23 5.04 2.62
N SER A 151 -17.00 6.31 2.35
CA SER A 151 -17.77 7.03 1.33
C SER A 151 -16.89 7.70 0.30
N SER A 152 -17.31 7.60 -0.95
CA SER A 152 -16.92 8.52 -1.99
C SER A 152 -18.19 9.00 -2.71
N THR A 153 -18.07 10.05 -3.51
CA THR A 153 -19.22 10.56 -4.27
C THR A 153 -19.66 9.60 -5.37
N ASP A 154 -18.75 8.80 -5.90
CA ASP A 154 -18.94 8.05 -7.15
C ASP A 154 -18.78 6.53 -6.96
N LEU A 155 -18.25 6.06 -5.84
CA LEU A 155 -17.84 4.68 -5.63
C LEU A 155 -18.53 4.03 -4.43
N VAL A 156 -18.78 2.73 -4.56
CA VAL A 156 -19.13 1.83 -3.47
C VAL A 156 -17.97 0.84 -3.32
N PHE A 157 -17.50 0.63 -2.11
CA PHE A 157 -16.38 -0.27 -1.82
C PHE A 157 -16.85 -1.64 -1.34
N GLY A 158 -16.15 -2.69 -1.77
CA GLY A 158 -16.55 -4.06 -1.53
C GLY A 158 -16.22 -4.61 -0.15
N GLY A 159 -15.24 -4.02 0.56
CA GLY A 159 -14.75 -4.55 1.83
C GLY A 159 -14.14 -5.96 1.70
N HIS A 160 -13.67 -6.32 0.51
CA HIS A 160 -13.19 -7.64 0.19
C HIS A 160 -11.75 -7.86 0.69
N ASN A 161 -11.61 -8.14 1.98
CA ASN A 161 -10.33 -8.41 2.60
C ASN A 161 -9.83 -9.82 2.26
N LEU A 162 -8.55 -9.94 1.92
CA LEU A 162 -7.92 -11.21 1.52
C LEU A 162 -6.58 -11.39 2.23
N ILE A 163 -6.31 -12.63 2.62
CA ILE A 163 -4.99 -13.07 3.04
C ILE A 163 -4.64 -14.27 2.16
N ALA A 164 -3.50 -14.18 1.50
CA ALA A 164 -2.94 -15.28 0.71
C ALA A 164 -1.56 -15.65 1.26
N GLU A 165 -1.34 -16.94 1.33
CA GLU A 165 -0.06 -17.56 1.69
C GLU A 165 0.16 -18.74 0.76
N ASN A 166 1.39 -18.93 0.29
CA ASN A 166 1.73 -19.98 -0.65
C ASN A 166 3.03 -20.69 -0.25
#